data_eee300bc19b3507ba6ae43d71fade4e3
#
_entry.id   eee300bc19b3507ba6ae43d71fade4e3
#
_cell.length_a   1.000
_cell.length_b   1.000
_cell.length_c   1.000
_cell.angle_alpha   90.00
_cell.angle_beta   90.00
_cell.angle_gamma   90.00
#
_symmetry.space_group_name_H-M   'P 1'
#
loop_
_entity.id
_entity.type
_entity.pdbx_description
1 polymer ?
#
loop_
_entity_poly.entity_id
_entity_poly.type
_entity_poly.pdbx_seq_one_letter_code
_entity_poly.pdbx_strand_id
1 'polypeptide(L)'
;MKNVLFRVDADKNIGLGHYKRCVAISNYLSNSINRIFLTKSEEVIRLNENILTIKISSDYDFDQEISFTDKIINEYDIDVIISDINNHSASKNKSHYISYLKQLSVFNPLLVTFEDFIINQTNSNFIVIPYVGAENIKIDNVKKSNYLLGPKYFVIRKEFFALIPRVINNQTRSILISMGGSDVNNLTEKIVKIILSISENIH
;
A
#
# COMPACT_ATOMS: atom_id res chain seq x y z
N MET A 1 -1.76 -25.61 -2.19
CA MET A 1 -2.54 -24.36 -2.13
C MET A 1 -1.53 -23.24 -2.08
N LYS A 2 -1.73 -22.11 -2.76
CA LYS A 2 -0.76 -21.00 -2.71
C LYS A 2 -1.06 -20.08 -1.53
N ASN A 3 0.00 -19.60 -0.86
CA ASN A 3 -0.11 -18.75 0.33
C ASN A 3 0.51 -17.39 0.04
N VAL A 4 -0.25 -16.31 0.25
CA VAL A 4 0.17 -14.93 0.02
C VAL A 4 0.19 -14.18 1.34
N LEU A 5 1.34 -13.63 1.67
CA LEU A 5 1.56 -12.79 2.85
C LEU A 5 1.50 -11.30 2.46
N PHE A 6 0.59 -10.57 3.08
CA PHE A 6 0.49 -9.11 2.96
C PHE A 6 1.20 -8.47 4.15
N ARG A 7 2.37 -7.86 3.94
CA ARG A 7 3.08 -7.08 4.95
C ARG A 7 2.66 -5.62 4.81
N VAL A 8 1.83 -5.14 5.74
CA VAL A 8 1.25 -3.79 5.70
C VAL A 8 1.01 -3.25 7.10
N ASP A 9 1.19 -1.95 7.26
CA ASP A 9 0.83 -1.22 8.47
C ASP A 9 -0.16 -0.10 8.14
N ALA A 10 -1.00 0.25 9.12
CA ALA A 10 -1.95 1.35 9.03
C ALA A 10 -2.28 1.88 10.42
N ASP A 11 -2.26 3.18 10.58
CA ASP A 11 -2.68 3.89 11.79
C ASP A 11 -3.14 5.30 11.45
N LYS A 12 -3.41 6.12 12.46
CA LYS A 12 -3.84 7.51 12.27
C LYS A 12 -2.78 8.38 11.58
N ASN A 13 -1.50 8.05 11.70
CA ASN A 13 -0.39 8.80 11.13
C ASN A 13 -0.04 8.32 9.72
N ILE A 14 -0.05 7.00 9.52
CA ILE A 14 0.22 6.34 8.23
C ILE A 14 -0.99 6.48 7.30
N GLY A 15 -2.21 6.48 7.88
CA GLY A 15 -3.45 6.39 7.13
C GLY A 15 -3.82 4.96 6.73
N LEU A 16 -4.98 4.80 6.09
CA LEU A 16 -5.52 3.50 5.70
C LEU A 16 -5.26 3.12 4.24
N GLY A 17 -4.57 3.96 3.47
CA GLY A 17 -4.39 3.79 2.02
C GLY A 17 -3.72 2.47 1.65
N HIS A 18 -2.59 2.17 2.24
CA HIS A 18 -1.82 0.94 2.03
C HIS A 18 -2.63 -0.30 2.38
N TYR A 19 -3.26 -0.30 3.56
CA TYR A 19 -4.13 -1.38 3.99
C TYR A 19 -5.31 -1.61 3.02
N LYS A 20 -6.02 -0.56 2.62
CA LYS A 20 -7.14 -0.65 1.65
C LYS A 20 -6.69 -1.19 0.31
N ARG A 21 -5.48 -0.87 -0.15
CA ARG A 21 -4.89 -1.44 -1.36
C ARG A 21 -4.62 -2.93 -1.19
N CYS A 22 -4.00 -3.36 -0.10
CA CYS A 22 -3.77 -4.78 0.18
C CYS A 22 -5.08 -5.57 0.25
N VAL A 23 -6.12 -5.04 0.91
CA VAL A 23 -7.45 -5.66 0.94
C VAL A 23 -8.06 -5.75 -0.45
N ALA A 24 -7.95 -4.69 -1.26
CA ALA A 24 -8.44 -4.72 -2.63
C ALA A 24 -7.75 -5.82 -3.46
N ILE A 25 -6.40 -5.93 -3.37
CA ILE A 25 -5.65 -7.00 -4.03
C ILE A 25 -6.12 -8.37 -3.52
N SER A 26 -6.22 -8.55 -2.22
CA SER A 26 -6.64 -9.82 -1.62
C SER A 26 -8.01 -10.28 -2.14
N ASN A 27 -8.94 -9.36 -2.38
CA ASN A 27 -10.27 -9.64 -2.90
C ASN A 27 -10.28 -10.06 -4.39
N TYR A 28 -9.20 -9.81 -5.13
CA TYR A 28 -9.03 -10.30 -6.49
C TYR A 28 -8.39 -11.69 -6.57
N LEU A 29 -7.76 -12.15 -5.51
CA LEU A 29 -7.18 -13.47 -5.48
C LEU A 29 -8.28 -14.54 -5.48
N SER A 30 -8.02 -15.67 -6.15
CA SER A 30 -8.91 -16.83 -6.15
C SER A 30 -9.13 -17.34 -4.72
N ASN A 31 -10.29 -17.93 -4.46
CA ASN A 31 -10.60 -18.57 -3.17
C ASN A 31 -9.69 -19.76 -2.83
N SER A 32 -8.96 -20.28 -3.83
CA SER A 32 -7.94 -21.32 -3.63
C SER A 32 -6.61 -20.78 -3.10
N ILE A 33 -6.48 -19.46 -2.90
CA ILE A 33 -5.28 -18.80 -2.39
C ILE A 33 -5.54 -18.37 -0.95
N ASN A 34 -4.69 -18.82 -0.05
CA ASN A 34 -4.71 -18.36 1.34
C ASN A 34 -4.13 -16.94 1.44
N ARG A 35 -4.75 -16.14 2.28
CA ARG A 35 -4.38 -14.73 2.52
C ARG A 35 -4.02 -14.57 3.97
N ILE A 36 -2.83 -14.07 4.22
CA ILE A 36 -2.31 -13.84 5.56
C ILE A 36 -1.82 -12.40 5.63
N PHE A 37 -2.22 -11.67 6.65
CA PHE A 37 -1.74 -10.33 6.90
C PHE A 37 -0.72 -10.34 8.03
N LEU A 38 0.38 -9.64 7.85
CA LEU A 38 1.44 -9.47 8.85
C LEU A 38 1.63 -7.96 9.10
N THR A 39 1.47 -7.53 10.35
CA THR A 39 1.37 -6.11 10.68
C THR A 39 1.88 -5.79 12.09
N LYS A 40 2.38 -4.57 12.29
CA LYS A 40 2.59 -3.96 13.63
C LYS A 40 1.36 -3.21 14.14
N SER A 41 0.34 -3.03 13.32
CA SER A 41 -0.78 -2.11 13.55
C SER A 41 -1.99 -2.80 14.15
N GLU A 42 -2.44 -2.37 15.32
CA GLU A 42 -3.71 -2.80 15.93
C GLU A 42 -4.91 -2.50 15.03
N GLU A 43 -4.87 -1.40 14.28
CA GLU A 43 -5.93 -1.00 13.37
C GLU A 43 -6.16 -2.05 12.27
N VAL A 44 -5.06 -2.61 11.69
CA VAL A 44 -5.15 -3.66 10.67
C VAL A 44 -5.77 -4.93 11.27
N ILE A 45 -5.39 -5.30 12.49
CA ILE A 45 -5.95 -6.47 13.17
C ILE A 45 -7.45 -6.31 13.36
N ARG A 46 -7.88 -5.17 13.88
CA ARG A 46 -9.30 -4.86 14.12
C ARG A 46 -10.14 -4.85 12.85
N LEU A 47 -9.58 -4.42 11.71
CA LEU A 47 -10.29 -4.33 10.44
C LEU A 47 -10.34 -5.64 9.65
N ASN A 48 -9.55 -6.65 10.06
CA ASN A 48 -9.40 -7.93 9.36
C ASN A 48 -10.07 -9.10 10.12
N GLU A 49 -11.23 -8.93 10.69
CA GLU A 49 -11.89 -9.94 11.54
C GLU A 49 -12.03 -11.36 10.91
N ASN A 50 -12.10 -11.43 9.58
CA ASN A 50 -12.31 -12.69 8.84
C ASN A 50 -11.08 -13.16 8.05
N ILE A 51 -9.92 -12.54 8.24
CA ILE A 51 -8.67 -12.89 7.55
C ILE A 51 -7.60 -13.15 8.60
N LEU A 52 -6.85 -14.24 8.45
CA LEU A 52 -5.72 -14.52 9.34
C LEU A 52 -4.77 -13.33 9.36
N THR A 53 -4.68 -12.68 10.53
CA THR A 53 -3.82 -11.53 10.74
C THR A 53 -2.89 -11.78 11.90
N ILE A 54 -1.59 -11.69 11.64
CA ILE A 54 -0.52 -11.97 12.59
C ILE A 54 0.11 -10.64 13.00
N LYS A 55 0.22 -10.42 14.30
CA LYS A 55 0.81 -9.21 14.86
C LYS A 55 2.31 -9.37 15.04
N ILE A 56 3.08 -8.43 14.53
CA ILE A 56 4.48 -8.22 14.91
C ILE A 56 4.48 -7.37 16.18
N SER A 57 5.26 -7.73 17.20
CA SER A 57 5.41 -6.88 18.38
C SER A 57 6.02 -5.52 18.02
N SER A 58 5.44 -4.45 18.57
CA SER A 58 6.02 -3.10 18.45
C SER A 58 7.41 -2.98 19.08
N ASP A 59 7.70 -3.85 20.04
CA ASP A 59 8.94 -3.81 20.84
C ASP A 59 10.08 -4.58 20.15
N TYR A 60 9.79 -5.28 19.05
CA TYR A 60 10.84 -5.97 18.30
C TYR A 60 11.81 -4.98 17.65
N ASP A 61 13.10 -5.22 17.87
CA ASP A 61 14.14 -4.61 17.07
C ASP A 61 14.16 -5.17 15.64
N PHE A 62 15.11 -4.71 14.83
CA PHE A 62 15.20 -5.12 13.42
C PHE A 62 15.42 -6.63 13.26
N ASP A 63 16.34 -7.21 14.02
CA ASP A 63 16.70 -8.61 13.87
C ASP A 63 15.59 -9.53 14.39
N GLN A 64 14.91 -9.13 15.45
CA GLN A 64 13.74 -9.81 15.97
C GLN A 64 12.57 -9.78 14.98
N GLU A 65 12.33 -8.64 14.32
CA GLU A 65 11.27 -8.53 13.29
C GLU A 65 11.58 -9.43 12.10
N ILE A 66 12.81 -9.45 11.62
CA ILE A 66 13.25 -10.32 10.50
C ILE A 66 13.11 -11.79 10.89
N SER A 67 13.61 -12.20 12.06
CA SER A 67 13.52 -13.57 12.54
C SER A 67 12.07 -14.02 12.71
N PHE A 68 11.21 -13.15 13.22
CA PHE A 68 9.77 -13.43 13.34
C PHE A 68 9.12 -13.57 11.97
N THR A 69 9.44 -12.69 11.02
CA THR A 69 8.91 -12.75 9.66
C THR A 69 9.34 -14.04 8.95
N ASP A 70 10.61 -14.44 9.09
CA ASP A 70 11.14 -15.71 8.56
C ASP A 70 10.39 -16.92 9.15
N LYS A 71 10.16 -16.92 10.47
CA LYS A 71 9.35 -17.95 11.12
C LYS A 71 7.96 -18.07 10.49
N ILE A 72 7.27 -16.95 10.26
CA ILE A 72 5.93 -16.94 9.64
C ILE A 72 5.98 -17.44 8.20
N ILE A 73 7.00 -17.05 7.43
CA ILE A 73 7.21 -17.52 6.06
C ILE A 73 7.30 -19.06 6.03
N ASN A 74 8.09 -19.65 6.92
CA ASN A 74 8.29 -21.10 6.99
C ASN A 74 7.06 -21.82 7.57
N GLU A 75 6.43 -21.29 8.62
CA GLU A 75 5.27 -21.89 9.29
C GLU A 75 4.05 -22.00 8.37
N TYR A 76 3.87 -21.01 7.50
CA TYR A 76 2.72 -20.94 6.59
C TYR A 76 3.06 -21.25 5.13
N ASP A 77 4.25 -21.77 4.83
CA ASP A 77 4.68 -22.09 3.46
C ASP A 77 4.38 -20.93 2.47
N ILE A 78 4.83 -19.73 2.77
CA ILE A 78 4.52 -18.53 1.98
C ILE A 78 5.17 -18.61 0.60
N ASP A 79 4.38 -18.45 -0.46
CA ASP A 79 4.84 -18.40 -1.84
C ASP A 79 5.14 -16.99 -2.34
N VAL A 80 4.36 -16.01 -1.86
CA VAL A 80 4.45 -14.60 -2.31
C VAL A 80 4.33 -13.68 -1.11
N ILE A 81 5.20 -12.69 -1.05
CA ILE A 81 5.11 -11.56 -0.11
C ILE A 81 4.72 -10.32 -0.90
N ILE A 82 3.62 -9.69 -0.52
CA ILE A 82 3.23 -8.36 -1.00
C ILE A 82 3.51 -7.38 0.13
N SER A 83 4.55 -6.57 -0.04
CA SER A 83 4.94 -5.56 0.94
C SER A 83 4.47 -4.17 0.52
N ASP A 84 3.60 -3.60 1.32
CA ASP A 84 3.06 -2.25 1.13
C ASP A 84 3.21 -1.44 2.43
N ILE A 85 4.47 -1.27 2.83
CA ILE A 85 4.85 -0.53 4.03
C ILE A 85 5.08 0.93 3.63
N ASN A 86 4.53 1.86 4.40
CA ASN A 86 4.77 3.28 4.17
C ASN A 86 6.26 3.63 4.33
N ASN A 87 6.91 3.96 3.21
CA ASN A 87 8.29 4.43 3.22
C ASN A 87 8.44 5.91 3.65
N HIS A 88 7.33 6.67 3.81
CA HIS A 88 7.37 8.03 4.34
C HIS A 88 7.72 8.06 5.84
N SER A 89 7.29 7.08 6.63
CA SER A 89 7.81 6.89 7.98
C SER A 89 9.28 6.47 7.97
N ALA A 90 9.74 5.87 6.88
CA ALA A 90 11.12 5.55 6.60
C ALA A 90 12.00 6.77 6.23
N SER A 91 11.45 7.98 6.06
CA SER A 91 12.25 9.18 5.86
C SER A 91 13.20 9.44 7.03
N LYS A 92 12.87 8.98 8.23
CA LYS A 92 13.76 8.95 9.42
C LYS A 92 14.65 7.70 9.48
N ASN A 93 14.33 6.61 8.72
CA ASN A 93 15.06 5.33 8.73
C ASN A 93 15.06 4.65 7.34
N LYS A 94 15.39 5.41 6.29
CA LYS A 94 15.49 4.88 4.91
C LYS A 94 16.38 3.63 4.83
N SER A 95 17.50 3.63 5.56
CA SER A 95 18.42 2.48 5.62
C SER A 95 17.75 1.24 6.22
N HIS A 96 16.93 1.40 7.25
CA HIS A 96 16.20 0.31 7.88
C HIS A 96 15.19 -0.33 6.90
N TYR A 97 14.40 0.50 6.19
CA TYR A 97 13.46 0.03 5.18
C TYR A 97 14.14 -0.76 4.06
N ILE A 98 15.24 -0.21 3.50
CA ILE A 98 16.02 -0.89 2.47
C ILE A 98 16.58 -2.23 2.98
N SER A 99 17.14 -2.25 4.19
CA SER A 99 17.67 -3.46 4.81
C SER A 99 16.57 -4.49 5.03
N TYR A 100 15.40 -4.07 5.49
CA TYR A 100 14.24 -4.95 5.68
C TYR A 100 13.83 -5.61 4.36
N LEU A 101 13.62 -4.85 3.29
CA LEU A 101 13.25 -5.43 1.99
C LEU A 101 14.36 -6.31 1.40
N LYS A 102 15.63 -5.95 1.60
CA LYS A 102 16.75 -6.81 1.20
C LYS A 102 16.72 -8.16 1.92
N GLN A 103 16.46 -8.17 3.22
CA GLN A 103 16.31 -9.42 3.97
C GLN A 103 15.11 -10.23 3.50
N LEU A 104 13.95 -9.59 3.26
CA LEU A 104 12.80 -10.28 2.69
C LEU A 104 13.10 -10.92 1.32
N SER A 105 13.93 -10.28 0.50
CA SER A 105 14.30 -10.79 -0.83
C SER A 105 15.24 -11.99 -0.80
N VAL A 106 15.88 -12.30 0.34
CA VAL A 106 16.72 -13.49 0.52
C VAL A 106 15.91 -14.74 0.80
N PHE A 107 14.69 -14.57 1.30
CA PHE A 107 13.77 -15.68 1.53
C PHE A 107 13.24 -16.23 0.20
N ASN A 108 12.78 -17.48 0.21
CA ASN A 108 12.26 -18.16 -0.99
C ASN A 108 11.03 -17.53 -1.65
N PRO A 109 10.09 -16.88 -0.90
CA PRO A 109 8.90 -16.29 -1.53
C PRO A 109 9.24 -15.19 -2.53
N LEU A 110 8.42 -15.10 -3.57
CA LEU A 110 8.47 -14.00 -4.52
C LEU A 110 8.06 -12.69 -3.83
N LEU A 111 8.93 -11.66 -3.86
CA LEU A 111 8.68 -10.37 -3.23
C LEU A 111 8.14 -9.35 -4.23
N VAL A 112 6.96 -8.81 -3.91
CA VAL A 112 6.32 -7.70 -4.62
C VAL A 112 6.25 -6.49 -3.70
N THR A 113 6.74 -5.32 -4.14
CA THR A 113 6.67 -4.07 -3.37
C THR A 113 5.85 -3.02 -4.09
N PHE A 114 5.14 -2.20 -3.31
CA PHE A 114 4.36 -1.08 -3.82
C PHE A 114 5.04 0.25 -3.48
N GLU A 115 5.03 1.17 -4.47
CA GLU A 115 5.51 2.55 -4.32
C GLU A 115 6.95 2.66 -3.81
N ASP A 116 7.75 1.64 -4.12
CA ASP A 116 9.16 1.62 -3.78
C ASP A 116 9.95 2.56 -4.73
N PHE A 117 10.06 3.84 -4.33
CA PHE A 117 10.83 4.84 -5.07
C PHE A 117 12.34 4.70 -4.88
N ILE A 118 12.79 3.74 -4.11
CA ILE A 118 14.20 3.44 -3.90
C ILE A 118 14.65 2.44 -4.96
N ILE A 119 14.52 2.86 -6.20
CA ILE A 119 14.86 2.09 -7.38
C ILE A 119 16.28 1.50 -7.23
N ASN A 120 16.44 0.22 -7.54
CA ASN A 120 17.70 -0.53 -7.51
C ASN A 120 18.30 -0.85 -6.13
N GLN A 121 17.61 -0.64 -5.03
CA GLN A 121 18.18 -0.89 -3.70
C GLN A 121 17.51 -2.02 -2.92
N THR A 122 16.37 -2.54 -3.34
CA THR A 122 15.56 -3.45 -2.53
C THR A 122 15.52 -4.91 -2.99
N ASN A 123 16.10 -5.24 -4.15
CA ASN A 123 16.11 -6.60 -4.72
C ASN A 123 14.72 -7.27 -4.83
N SER A 124 13.64 -6.49 -4.87
CA SER A 124 12.29 -7.03 -5.05
C SER A 124 12.15 -7.69 -6.43
N ASN A 125 11.39 -8.77 -6.52
CA ASN A 125 11.11 -9.43 -7.79
C ASN A 125 10.24 -8.54 -8.69
N PHE A 126 9.26 -7.84 -8.08
CA PHE A 126 8.44 -6.86 -8.76
C PHE A 126 8.29 -5.60 -7.92
N ILE A 127 8.37 -4.44 -8.59
CA ILE A 127 8.14 -3.13 -7.99
C ILE A 127 6.98 -2.48 -8.74
N VAL A 128 5.89 -2.21 -8.03
CA VAL A 128 4.68 -1.61 -8.60
C VAL A 128 4.62 -0.13 -8.24
N ILE A 129 4.66 0.74 -9.25
CA ILE A 129 4.52 2.19 -9.09
C ILE A 129 3.35 2.66 -9.97
N PRO A 130 2.11 2.69 -9.43
CA PRO A 130 0.89 2.82 -10.22
C PRO A 130 0.46 4.27 -10.52
N TYR A 131 1.35 5.26 -10.39
CA TYR A 131 0.99 6.66 -10.58
C TYR A 131 1.05 7.10 -12.04
N VAL A 132 0.26 8.11 -12.37
CA VAL A 132 0.35 8.83 -13.63
C VAL A 132 1.74 9.47 -13.74
N GLY A 133 2.43 9.23 -14.84
CA GLY A 133 3.80 9.70 -15.08
C GLY A 133 4.90 8.72 -14.61
N ALA A 134 4.57 7.68 -13.84
CA ALA A 134 5.55 6.67 -13.43
C ALA A 134 6.12 5.91 -14.63
N GLU A 135 5.37 5.78 -15.71
CA GLU A 135 5.81 5.18 -16.98
C GLU A 135 7.00 5.91 -17.62
N ASN A 136 7.23 7.17 -17.23
CA ASN A 136 8.35 7.99 -17.70
C ASN A 136 9.61 7.90 -16.81
N ILE A 137 9.54 7.15 -15.71
CA ILE A 137 10.70 6.98 -14.82
C ILE A 137 11.81 6.26 -15.58
N LYS A 138 12.97 6.90 -15.66
CA LYS A 138 14.18 6.27 -16.22
C LYS A 138 14.75 5.29 -15.20
N ILE A 139 14.84 4.03 -15.60
CA ILE A 139 15.41 2.97 -14.79
C ILE A 139 16.74 2.59 -15.43
N ASP A 140 17.83 3.10 -14.85
CA ASP A 140 19.19 2.80 -15.31
C ASP A 140 19.63 1.43 -14.80
N ASN A 141 20.18 0.60 -15.70
CA ASN A 141 20.84 -0.69 -15.41
C ASN A 141 20.00 -1.79 -14.73
N VAL A 142 18.66 -1.73 -14.81
CA VAL A 142 17.78 -2.76 -14.23
C VAL A 142 16.93 -3.39 -15.32
N LYS A 143 16.62 -4.68 -15.16
CA LYS A 143 15.67 -5.38 -16.03
C LYS A 143 14.30 -4.71 -15.93
N LYS A 144 13.91 -3.96 -16.96
CA LYS A 144 12.58 -3.28 -17.03
C LYS A 144 11.41 -4.24 -16.73
N SER A 145 11.59 -5.53 -16.90
CA SER A 145 10.58 -6.56 -16.63
C SER A 145 10.16 -6.66 -15.16
N ASN A 146 10.97 -6.14 -14.23
CA ASN A 146 10.67 -6.18 -12.79
C ASN A 146 9.87 -4.95 -12.32
N TYR A 147 9.62 -3.97 -13.21
CA TYR A 147 8.91 -2.75 -12.87
C TYR A 147 7.54 -2.71 -13.56
N LEU A 148 6.52 -2.53 -12.76
CA LEU A 148 5.15 -2.37 -13.19
C LEU A 148 4.77 -0.89 -13.00
N LEU A 149 4.99 -0.08 -14.04
CA LEU A 149 4.89 1.38 -13.98
C LEU A 149 3.63 1.91 -14.66
N GLY A 150 3.06 2.94 -14.04
CA GLY A 150 1.97 3.71 -14.60
C GLY A 150 0.57 3.26 -14.18
N PRO A 151 -0.46 4.06 -14.54
CA PRO A 151 -1.82 3.93 -14.03
C PRO A 151 -2.52 2.62 -14.39
N LYS A 152 -2.05 1.89 -15.40
CA LYS A 152 -2.60 0.56 -15.74
C LYS A 152 -2.44 -0.48 -14.62
N TYR A 153 -1.54 -0.23 -13.67
CA TYR A 153 -1.32 -1.08 -12.49
C TYR A 153 -1.98 -0.52 -11.23
N PHE A 154 -2.82 0.50 -11.37
CA PHE A 154 -3.54 1.06 -10.24
C PHE A 154 -4.56 0.05 -9.71
N VAL A 155 -4.53 -0.18 -8.39
CA VAL A 155 -5.45 -1.12 -7.74
C VAL A 155 -6.76 -0.42 -7.46
N ILE A 156 -7.81 -0.82 -8.18
CA ILE A 156 -9.17 -0.29 -8.03
C ILE A 156 -10.04 -1.37 -7.38
N ARG A 157 -10.84 -0.99 -6.40
CA ARG A 157 -11.80 -1.90 -5.76
C ARG A 157 -12.91 -2.30 -6.76
N LYS A 158 -13.42 -3.53 -6.62
CA LYS A 158 -14.42 -4.12 -7.55
C LYS A 158 -15.67 -3.25 -7.72
N GLU A 159 -16.08 -2.56 -6.66
CA GLU A 159 -17.27 -1.70 -6.65
C GLU A 159 -17.20 -0.56 -7.67
N PHE A 160 -15.99 -0.10 -8.00
CA PHE A 160 -15.81 0.98 -8.98
C PHE A 160 -15.98 0.54 -10.44
N PHE A 161 -15.94 -0.75 -10.75
CA PHE A 161 -16.15 -1.23 -12.12
C PHE A 161 -17.63 -1.22 -12.55
N ALA A 162 -18.55 -1.19 -11.60
CA ALA A 162 -20.00 -1.11 -11.87
C ALA A 162 -20.51 0.33 -12.02
N LEU A 163 -19.64 1.35 -11.95
CA LEU A 163 -20.05 2.74 -12.04
C LEU A 163 -20.37 3.12 -13.48
N ILE A 164 -21.54 3.73 -13.67
CA ILE A 164 -21.95 4.33 -14.94
C ILE A 164 -21.12 5.59 -15.18
N PRO A 165 -20.60 5.81 -16.41
CA PRO A 165 -19.90 7.03 -16.75
C PRO A 165 -20.74 8.28 -16.43
N ARG A 166 -20.15 9.22 -15.71
CA ARG A 166 -20.84 10.43 -15.29
C ARG A 166 -20.91 11.42 -16.46
N VAL A 167 -22.07 12.01 -16.67
CA VAL A 167 -22.19 13.16 -17.57
C VAL A 167 -21.55 14.37 -16.90
N ILE A 168 -20.58 14.96 -17.57
CA ILE A 168 -19.89 16.17 -17.08
C ILE A 168 -20.83 17.36 -17.23
N ASN A 169 -21.10 18.05 -16.12
CA ASN A 169 -21.90 19.27 -16.13
C ASN A 169 -20.98 20.49 -16.29
N ASN A 170 -21.37 21.42 -17.15
CA ASN A 170 -20.58 22.64 -17.37
C ASN A 170 -20.65 23.65 -16.20
N GLN A 171 -21.57 23.43 -15.27
CA GLN A 171 -21.66 24.24 -14.06
C GLN A 171 -21.36 23.39 -12.83
N THR A 172 -20.39 23.81 -12.03
CA THR A 172 -20.06 23.18 -10.75
C THR A 172 -21.11 23.59 -9.72
N ARG A 173 -21.85 22.59 -9.18
CA ARG A 173 -22.86 22.80 -8.13
C ARG A 173 -22.44 22.19 -6.81
N SER A 174 -21.53 21.23 -6.81
CA SER A 174 -21.03 20.58 -5.62
C SER A 174 -19.56 20.23 -5.77
N ILE A 175 -18.80 20.36 -4.70
CA ILE A 175 -17.38 20.04 -4.62
C ILE A 175 -17.18 19.03 -3.49
N LEU A 176 -16.57 17.88 -3.82
CA LEU A 176 -16.08 16.94 -2.81
C LEU A 176 -14.64 17.28 -2.44
N ILE A 177 -14.41 17.54 -1.16
CA ILE A 177 -13.07 17.75 -0.60
C ILE A 177 -12.71 16.51 0.21
N SER A 178 -11.56 15.89 -0.10
CA SER A 178 -11.09 14.72 0.63
C SER A 178 -9.58 14.79 0.80
N MET A 179 -9.11 14.76 2.05
CA MET A 179 -7.68 14.70 2.43
C MET A 179 -7.25 13.29 2.85
N GLY A 180 -7.91 12.26 2.31
CA GLY A 180 -7.62 10.86 2.65
C GLY A 180 -8.23 10.42 3.99
N GLY A 181 -7.57 9.48 4.67
CA GLY A 181 -8.07 8.90 5.93
C GLY A 181 -7.83 9.75 7.17
N SER A 182 -6.94 10.73 7.09
CA SER A 182 -6.62 11.64 8.19
C SER A 182 -6.17 12.99 7.64
N ASP A 183 -6.79 14.07 8.10
CA ASP A 183 -6.43 15.44 7.72
C ASP A 183 -5.49 16.05 8.78
N VAL A 184 -4.28 15.54 8.86
CA VAL A 184 -3.28 15.90 9.89
C VAL A 184 -2.96 17.40 9.91
N ASN A 185 -3.09 18.07 8.75
CA ASN A 185 -2.76 19.49 8.59
C ASN A 185 -3.98 20.42 8.57
N ASN A 186 -5.18 19.89 8.85
CA ASN A 186 -6.44 20.63 8.78
C ASN A 186 -6.64 21.37 7.44
N LEU A 187 -6.29 20.72 6.34
CA LEU A 187 -6.39 21.29 5.00
C LEU A 187 -7.83 21.39 4.54
N THR A 188 -8.69 20.46 4.96
CA THR A 188 -10.13 20.45 4.62
C THR A 188 -10.78 21.77 4.98
N GLU A 189 -10.62 22.24 6.23
CA GLU A 189 -11.21 23.51 6.69
C GLU A 189 -10.67 24.71 5.90
N LYS A 190 -9.37 24.74 5.62
CA LYS A 190 -8.74 25.81 4.86
C LYS A 190 -9.29 25.88 3.42
N ILE A 191 -9.42 24.73 2.76
CA ILE A 191 -9.93 24.64 1.39
C ILE A 191 -11.40 25.03 1.35
N VAL A 192 -12.24 24.57 2.30
CA VAL A 192 -13.64 24.97 2.41
C VAL A 192 -13.78 26.49 2.50
N LYS A 193 -13.01 27.15 3.38
CA LYS A 193 -13.03 28.60 3.52
C LYS A 193 -12.66 29.31 2.22
N ILE A 194 -11.65 28.83 1.50
CA ILE A 194 -11.25 29.40 0.21
C ILE A 194 -12.37 29.24 -0.84
N ILE A 195 -12.95 28.05 -0.95
CA ILE A 195 -14.00 27.79 -1.94
C ILE A 195 -15.24 28.66 -1.66
N LEU A 196 -15.67 28.77 -0.41
CA LEU A 196 -16.79 29.64 -0.03
C LEU A 196 -16.52 31.14 -0.29
N SER A 197 -15.25 31.57 -0.24
CA SER A 197 -14.89 32.96 -0.59
C SER A 197 -14.92 33.24 -2.09
N ILE A 198 -14.86 32.21 -2.95
CA ILE A 198 -14.87 32.36 -4.41
C ILE A 198 -16.31 32.35 -4.96
N SER A 199 -17.21 31.57 -4.37
CA SER A 199 -18.56 31.45 -4.86
C SER A 199 -19.55 31.07 -3.74
N GLU A 200 -20.56 31.89 -3.54
CA GLU A 200 -21.66 31.62 -2.60
C GLU A 200 -22.67 30.54 -3.10
N ASN A 201 -22.56 30.12 -4.36
CA ASN A 201 -23.49 29.20 -5.02
C ASN A 201 -22.95 27.76 -5.14
N ILE A 202 -21.87 27.41 -4.44
CA ILE A 202 -21.30 26.05 -4.42
C ILE A 202 -21.68 25.36 -3.10
N HIS A 203 -22.22 24.15 -3.21
CA HIS A 203 -22.62 23.29 -2.09
C HIS A 203 -21.70 22.07 -1.97
#